data_ac8e1f87aaa8ca9266c68cd64f533bca
#
_entry.id   ac8e1f87aaa8ca9266c68cd64f533bca
#
_cell.length_a   1.000
_cell.length_b   1.000
_cell.length_c   1.000
_cell.angle_alpha   90.00
_cell.angle_beta   90.00
_cell.angle_gamma   90.00
#
_symmetry.space_group_name_H-M   'P 1'
#
loop_
_entity.id
_entity.type
_entity.pdbx_description
1 polymer ?
#
loop_
_entity_poly.entity_id
_entity_poly.type
_entity_poly.pdbx_seq_one_letter_code
_entity_poly.pdbx_strand_id
1 'polypeptide(L)'
;MLLSQFFLLMTRVFLTKKSIQMMYTKVGFVVNFWNNLLDTEHTFSYNINNKRKSGDQVADLKEIYNEKLISQLIHHIKASCPDFNQDRFEEQLLQEDWPELALKERMRRITASLYETLPKHYGEALAILRDAAPHFKGLGGILFPDYVEQYGLAHWEESIEALEYFTQYSTSEFAVRPFLLLDQEKMIAQLLKWTEHENEHVRRLASEGSRPRLPWGKSIPALKSDPSPVLPILEKLMQDESLYVRKSAANNLNDISKTHPHLLTKVADQWYGTHPYSDWIIKHAYRTLLKKGDKQALTLFGYESADSIQLHDLTCQSRRITIGESLEFSFYIHSDRDQKVRIEYAIDYVKARGQRHQKVFKITETNIRKNETKPYTRTQSFKDLTTRKHYKGIHTLSVIINGEVKGSLDFQVC
;
A
#
# COMPACT_ATOMS: atom_id res chain seq x y z
N MET A 1 19.31 -22.27 -23.62
CA MET A 1 20.56 -22.81 -24.17
C MET A 1 21.63 -21.73 -24.48
N LEU A 2 21.31 -20.47 -24.71
CA LEU A 2 22.28 -19.39 -24.97
C LEU A 2 22.91 -18.76 -23.69
N LEU A 3 22.26 -18.85 -22.54
CA LEU A 3 22.77 -18.32 -21.25
C LEU A 3 23.80 -19.22 -20.57
N SER A 4 23.80 -20.53 -20.85
CA SER A 4 24.80 -21.46 -20.29
C SER A 4 26.13 -21.43 -21.02
N GLN A 5 26.15 -21.07 -22.29
CA GLN A 5 27.40 -20.93 -23.06
C GLN A 5 28.13 -19.61 -22.75
N PHE A 6 27.43 -18.58 -22.35
CA PHE A 6 28.04 -17.31 -21.96
C PHE A 6 28.81 -17.40 -20.61
N PHE A 7 28.34 -18.27 -19.72
CA PHE A 7 28.98 -18.49 -18.41
C PHE A 7 30.28 -19.30 -18.51
N LEU A 8 30.41 -20.19 -19.50
CA LEU A 8 31.61 -21.01 -19.69
C LEU A 8 32.78 -20.28 -20.42
N LEU A 9 32.48 -19.20 -21.14
CA LEU A 9 33.52 -18.42 -21.84
C LEU A 9 34.21 -17.40 -20.94
N MET A 10 33.62 -17.01 -19.83
CA MET A 10 34.15 -15.99 -18.90
C MET A 10 35.06 -16.53 -17.79
N THR A 11 35.21 -17.85 -17.65
CA THR A 11 36.03 -18.46 -16.59
C THR A 11 37.52 -18.61 -16.95
N ARG A 12 38.00 -18.07 -18.09
CA ARG A 12 39.41 -18.17 -18.52
C ARG A 12 40.16 -16.84 -18.60
N VAL A 13 39.65 -15.76 -18.02
CA VAL A 13 40.41 -14.50 -17.96
C VAL A 13 40.72 -14.19 -16.49
N PHE A 14 42.01 -14.07 -16.19
CA PHE A 14 42.54 -13.67 -14.87
C PHE A 14 41.94 -12.31 -14.44
N LEU A 15 40.92 -12.31 -13.60
CA LEU A 15 40.38 -11.12 -12.97
C LEU A 15 40.93 -10.98 -11.55
N THR A 16 41.53 -9.85 -11.23
CA THR A 16 42.00 -9.52 -9.88
C THR A 16 40.83 -9.33 -8.94
N LYS A 17 41.01 -9.52 -7.60
CA LYS A 17 40.02 -9.28 -6.57
C LYS A 17 39.29 -7.93 -6.74
N LYS A 18 39.95 -6.91 -7.23
CA LYS A 18 39.46 -5.55 -7.49
C LYS A 18 38.46 -5.51 -8.66
N SER A 19 38.64 -6.33 -9.69
CA SER A 19 37.73 -6.44 -10.84
C SER A 19 36.47 -7.21 -10.49
N ILE A 20 36.55 -8.20 -9.60
CA ILE A 20 35.39 -8.93 -9.08
C ILE A 20 34.55 -8.02 -8.20
N GLN A 21 35.14 -7.23 -7.32
CA GLN A 21 34.44 -6.24 -6.47
C GLN A 21 33.70 -5.19 -7.32
N MET A 22 34.32 -4.75 -8.42
CA MET A 22 33.73 -3.77 -9.34
C MET A 22 32.59 -4.33 -10.18
N MET A 23 32.64 -5.65 -10.50
CA MET A 23 31.51 -6.35 -11.13
C MET A 23 30.31 -6.53 -10.18
N TYR A 24 30.55 -6.91 -8.92
CA TYR A 24 29.48 -7.02 -7.92
C TYR A 24 28.80 -5.67 -7.65
N THR A 25 29.57 -4.57 -7.66
CA THR A 25 29.00 -3.22 -7.50
C THR A 25 28.18 -2.80 -8.72
N LYS A 26 28.61 -3.13 -9.95
CA LYS A 26 27.85 -2.85 -11.18
C LYS A 26 26.61 -3.73 -11.34
N VAL A 27 26.70 -5.01 -10.99
CA VAL A 27 25.54 -5.91 -11.02
C VAL A 27 24.53 -5.53 -9.93
N GLY A 28 24.97 -5.18 -8.73
CA GLY A 28 24.12 -4.63 -7.67
C GLY A 28 23.45 -3.32 -8.07
N PHE A 29 24.15 -2.44 -8.81
CA PHE A 29 23.59 -1.20 -9.33
C PHE A 29 22.52 -1.45 -10.42
N VAL A 30 22.77 -2.40 -11.34
CA VAL A 30 21.81 -2.78 -12.38
C VAL A 30 20.58 -3.46 -11.78
N VAL A 31 20.74 -4.39 -10.83
CA VAL A 31 19.62 -5.03 -10.13
C VAL A 31 18.81 -4.01 -9.32
N ASN A 32 19.47 -3.07 -8.64
CA ASN A 32 18.77 -1.98 -7.95
C ASN A 32 18.11 -0.98 -8.92
N PHE A 33 18.72 -0.72 -10.09
CA PHE A 33 18.13 0.12 -11.13
C PHE A 33 16.87 -0.55 -11.72
N TRP A 34 16.90 -1.84 -12.02
CA TRP A 34 15.74 -2.60 -12.50
C TRP A 34 14.66 -2.77 -11.42
N ASN A 35 15.03 -3.03 -10.18
CA ASN A 35 14.08 -3.07 -9.07
C ASN A 35 13.43 -1.69 -8.82
N ASN A 36 14.18 -0.59 -8.98
CA ASN A 36 13.60 0.75 -8.88
C ASN A 36 12.72 1.11 -10.10
N LEU A 37 13.04 0.60 -11.30
CA LEU A 37 12.22 0.82 -12.50
C LEU A 37 10.89 0.04 -12.44
N LEU A 38 10.92 -1.19 -11.93
CA LEU A 38 9.72 -2.02 -11.70
C LEU A 38 8.86 -1.50 -10.54
N ASP A 39 9.48 -0.87 -9.52
CA ASP A 39 8.75 -0.21 -8.42
C ASP A 39 8.05 1.10 -8.86
N THR A 40 8.44 1.73 -9.96
CA THR A 40 7.82 2.98 -10.42
C THR A 40 6.51 2.78 -11.19
N GLU A 41 6.23 1.59 -11.72
CA GLU A 41 5.01 1.33 -12.47
C GLU A 41 3.85 0.71 -11.65
N HIS A 42 4.10 0.14 -10.46
CA HIS A 42 3.11 -0.69 -9.77
C HIS A 42 2.70 -0.29 -8.34
N THR A 43 2.99 0.93 -7.87
CA THR A 43 2.68 1.30 -6.46
C THR A 43 1.78 2.52 -6.33
N PHE A 44 0.50 2.31 -6.62
CA PHE A 44 -0.53 3.33 -6.40
C PHE A 44 -0.66 3.76 -4.92
N SER A 45 -0.56 2.83 -3.97
CA SER A 45 -0.57 3.15 -2.52
C SER A 45 0.80 3.53 -1.95
N TYR A 46 1.91 3.17 -2.62
CA TYR A 46 3.26 3.38 -2.11
C TYR A 46 3.86 4.72 -2.52
N ASN A 47 3.47 5.27 -3.69
CA ASN A 47 4.03 6.51 -4.24
C ASN A 47 3.57 7.78 -3.51
N ILE A 48 2.45 7.77 -2.80
CA ILE A 48 2.06 8.92 -1.96
C ILE A 48 3.09 9.17 -0.84
N ASN A 49 3.79 8.13 -0.38
CA ASN A 49 4.76 8.25 0.70
C ASN A 49 6.22 8.47 0.24
N ASN A 50 6.59 8.13 -1.01
CA ASN A 50 7.98 8.19 -1.49
C ASN A 50 8.35 9.44 -2.31
N LYS A 51 7.41 10.13 -2.98
CA LYS A 51 7.68 11.43 -3.64
C LYS A 51 8.05 12.58 -2.70
N ARG A 52 8.04 12.34 -1.38
CA ARG A 52 8.33 13.33 -0.35
C ARG A 52 9.81 13.49 0.03
N LYS A 53 10.74 12.91 -0.73
CA LYS A 53 12.19 13.04 -0.46
C LYS A 53 12.90 14.15 -1.24
N SER A 54 12.26 14.74 -2.26
CA SER A 54 12.76 15.96 -2.93
C SER A 54 11.97 17.17 -2.43
N GLY A 55 12.64 18.29 -2.20
CA GLY A 55 12.07 19.53 -1.63
C GLY A 55 11.12 20.30 -2.53
N ASP A 56 10.49 19.64 -3.52
CA ASP A 56 9.48 20.21 -4.37
C ASP A 56 8.16 20.33 -3.61
N GLN A 57 7.45 21.45 -3.79
CA GLN A 57 6.08 21.65 -3.30
C GLN A 57 5.25 20.44 -3.73
N VAL A 58 4.72 19.70 -2.77
CA VAL A 58 3.80 18.58 -3.03
C VAL A 58 2.56 19.20 -3.65
N ALA A 59 2.42 19.09 -4.97
CA ALA A 59 1.19 19.47 -5.65
C ALA A 59 0.00 18.78 -4.96
N ASP A 60 -1.05 19.53 -4.65
CA ASP A 60 -2.26 18.99 -4.05
C ASP A 60 -2.78 17.87 -4.96
N LEU A 61 -3.17 16.72 -4.39
CA LEU A 61 -3.65 15.57 -5.18
C LEU A 61 -4.84 15.93 -6.07
N LYS A 62 -5.63 16.94 -5.70
CA LYS A 62 -6.76 17.43 -6.50
C LYS A 62 -6.32 17.97 -7.86
N GLU A 63 -5.06 18.46 -7.99
CA GLU A 63 -4.51 19.00 -9.23
C GLU A 63 -4.23 17.92 -10.30
N ILE A 64 -4.49 16.66 -10.02
CA ILE A 64 -4.54 15.59 -11.03
C ILE A 64 -5.66 15.87 -12.04
N TYR A 65 -6.83 16.34 -11.56
CA TYR A 65 -7.96 16.77 -12.40
C TYR A 65 -7.83 18.24 -12.79
N ASN A 66 -6.81 18.54 -13.58
CA ASN A 66 -6.50 19.88 -14.12
C ASN A 66 -7.04 20.04 -15.55
N GLU A 67 -6.90 21.26 -16.10
CA GLU A 67 -7.33 21.59 -17.46
C GLU A 67 -6.75 20.67 -18.53
N LYS A 68 -5.48 20.24 -18.38
CA LYS A 68 -4.84 19.32 -19.33
C LYS A 68 -5.55 17.96 -19.35
N LEU A 69 -5.86 17.37 -18.20
CA LEU A 69 -6.57 16.10 -18.13
C LEU A 69 -7.99 16.25 -18.67
N ILE A 70 -8.67 17.35 -18.36
CA ILE A 70 -10.03 17.65 -18.87
C ILE A 70 -10.02 17.77 -20.38
N SER A 71 -9.08 18.53 -20.96
CA SER A 71 -8.95 18.67 -22.42
C SER A 71 -8.65 17.33 -23.11
N GLN A 72 -7.80 16.48 -22.51
CA GLN A 72 -7.57 15.11 -23.00
C GLN A 72 -8.84 14.26 -22.95
N LEU A 73 -9.62 14.36 -21.87
CA LEU A 73 -10.88 13.62 -21.73
C LEU A 73 -11.87 14.03 -22.83
N ILE A 74 -12.07 15.33 -23.05
CA ILE A 74 -12.93 15.86 -24.11
C ILE A 74 -12.47 15.35 -25.47
N HIS A 75 -11.16 15.42 -25.75
CA HIS A 75 -10.59 14.95 -27.01
C HIS A 75 -10.95 13.49 -27.31
N HIS A 76 -10.71 12.58 -26.33
CA HIS A 76 -10.97 11.16 -26.54
C HIS A 76 -12.47 10.82 -26.56
N ILE A 77 -13.31 11.53 -25.81
CA ILE A 77 -14.76 11.36 -25.87
C ILE A 77 -15.29 11.78 -27.24
N LYS A 78 -14.84 12.94 -27.78
CA LYS A 78 -15.25 13.39 -29.11
C LYS A 78 -14.83 12.47 -30.23
N ALA A 79 -13.74 11.73 -30.08
CA ALA A 79 -13.31 10.74 -31.06
C ALA A 79 -14.35 9.62 -31.24
N SER A 80 -15.02 9.20 -30.18
CA SER A 80 -16.04 8.14 -30.18
C SER A 80 -17.48 8.69 -30.16
N CYS A 81 -17.66 9.99 -29.86
CA CYS A 81 -18.96 10.67 -29.82
C CYS A 81 -18.80 12.07 -30.44
N PRO A 82 -18.84 12.22 -31.78
CA PRO A 82 -18.65 13.52 -32.45
C PRO A 82 -19.65 14.60 -32.02
N ASP A 83 -20.87 14.18 -31.65
CA ASP A 83 -21.95 15.07 -31.20
C ASP A 83 -21.87 15.44 -29.70
N PHE A 84 -20.77 15.09 -29.02
CA PHE A 84 -20.57 15.41 -27.61
C PHE A 84 -20.57 16.93 -27.40
N ASN A 85 -21.51 17.39 -26.55
CA ASN A 85 -21.67 18.81 -26.25
C ASN A 85 -20.64 19.27 -25.23
N GLN A 86 -19.47 19.69 -25.73
CA GLN A 86 -18.36 20.16 -24.92
C GLN A 86 -18.72 21.39 -24.10
N ASP A 87 -19.41 22.37 -24.67
CA ASP A 87 -19.72 23.65 -24.00
C ASP A 87 -20.58 23.37 -22.75
N ARG A 88 -21.60 22.52 -22.89
CA ARG A 88 -22.44 22.12 -21.77
C ARG A 88 -21.66 21.33 -20.72
N PHE A 89 -20.73 20.45 -21.15
CA PHE A 89 -19.88 19.70 -20.24
C PHE A 89 -18.97 20.63 -19.42
N GLU A 90 -18.30 21.59 -20.05
CA GLU A 90 -17.42 22.55 -19.40
C GLU A 90 -18.19 23.51 -18.48
N GLU A 91 -19.36 23.98 -18.88
CA GLU A 91 -20.25 24.80 -18.06
C GLU A 91 -20.64 24.11 -16.75
N GLN A 92 -21.00 22.84 -16.81
CA GLN A 92 -21.37 22.06 -15.62
C GLN A 92 -20.16 21.71 -14.73
N LEU A 93 -18.99 21.52 -15.35
CA LEU A 93 -17.77 21.13 -14.68
C LEU A 93 -17.11 22.29 -13.96
N LEU A 94 -16.89 23.41 -14.67
CA LEU A 94 -16.04 24.54 -14.26
C LEU A 94 -16.85 25.65 -13.56
N GLN A 95 -17.63 25.28 -12.54
CA GLN A 95 -18.34 26.24 -11.71
C GLN A 95 -17.39 26.97 -10.76
N GLU A 96 -17.84 28.08 -10.18
CA GLU A 96 -17.04 28.97 -9.31
C GLU A 96 -16.34 28.24 -8.15
N ASP A 97 -16.95 27.16 -7.62
CA ASP A 97 -16.42 26.37 -6.51
C ASP A 97 -15.41 25.30 -6.94
N TRP A 98 -15.13 25.11 -8.26
CA TRP A 98 -14.18 24.11 -8.74
C TRP A 98 -12.80 24.16 -8.06
N PRO A 99 -12.18 25.34 -7.82
CA PRO A 99 -10.88 25.40 -7.15
C PRO A 99 -10.89 24.85 -5.72
N GLU A 100 -12.04 24.95 -5.02
CA GLU A 100 -12.18 24.52 -3.63
C GLU A 100 -12.44 23.03 -3.47
N LEU A 101 -12.88 22.36 -4.54
CA LEU A 101 -13.23 20.96 -4.51
C LEU A 101 -12.02 20.07 -4.17
N ALA A 102 -12.22 19.12 -3.28
CA ALA A 102 -11.26 18.05 -2.98
C ALA A 102 -11.19 17.03 -4.14
N LEU A 103 -10.15 16.20 -4.17
CA LEU A 103 -9.89 15.23 -5.24
C LEU A 103 -11.13 14.42 -5.65
N LYS A 104 -11.83 13.82 -4.68
CA LYS A 104 -13.02 13.00 -4.96
C LYS A 104 -14.22 13.84 -5.41
N GLU A 105 -14.34 15.05 -4.95
CA GLU A 105 -15.41 15.96 -5.35
C GLU A 105 -15.21 16.41 -6.80
N ARG A 106 -13.97 16.73 -7.22
CA ARG A 106 -13.64 17.00 -8.62
C ARG A 106 -13.96 15.78 -9.50
N MET A 107 -13.54 14.59 -9.09
CA MET A 107 -13.85 13.34 -9.80
C MET A 107 -15.36 13.17 -9.97
N ARG A 108 -16.14 13.32 -8.90
CA ARG A 108 -17.61 13.20 -8.91
C ARG A 108 -18.28 14.23 -9.82
N ARG A 109 -17.78 15.44 -9.85
CA ARG A 109 -18.30 16.47 -10.76
C ARG A 109 -18.02 16.13 -12.21
N ILE A 110 -16.82 15.63 -12.54
CA ILE A 110 -16.51 15.15 -13.89
C ILE A 110 -17.50 14.04 -14.30
N THR A 111 -17.71 13.04 -13.46
CA THR A 111 -18.62 11.92 -13.78
C THR A 111 -20.08 12.37 -13.88
N ALA A 112 -20.52 13.32 -13.06
CA ALA A 112 -21.85 13.90 -13.17
C ALA A 112 -22.02 14.71 -14.48
N SER A 113 -21.05 15.54 -14.87
CA SER A 113 -21.08 16.27 -16.13
C SER A 113 -21.07 15.33 -17.34
N LEU A 114 -20.32 14.22 -17.27
CA LEU A 114 -20.35 13.17 -18.29
C LEU A 114 -21.73 12.53 -18.41
N TYR A 115 -22.38 12.20 -17.29
CA TYR A 115 -23.72 11.60 -17.30
C TYR A 115 -24.76 12.50 -17.96
N GLU A 116 -24.64 13.82 -17.78
CA GLU A 116 -25.55 14.79 -18.39
C GLU A 116 -25.30 15.03 -19.88
N THR A 117 -24.11 14.72 -20.39
CA THR A 117 -23.68 15.08 -21.74
C THR A 117 -23.41 13.90 -22.66
N LEU A 118 -23.24 12.69 -22.11
CA LEU A 118 -23.17 11.45 -22.87
C LEU A 118 -24.57 10.92 -23.24
N PRO A 119 -24.68 9.96 -24.18
CA PRO A 119 -25.95 9.29 -24.50
C PRO A 119 -26.62 8.76 -23.24
N LYS A 120 -27.95 8.87 -23.19
CA LYS A 120 -28.74 8.44 -22.02
C LYS A 120 -28.85 6.92 -21.90
N HIS A 121 -28.60 6.19 -22.99
CA HIS A 121 -28.49 4.74 -22.96
C HIS A 121 -27.16 4.35 -22.31
N TYR A 122 -27.23 3.63 -21.18
CA TYR A 122 -26.07 3.34 -20.34
C TYR A 122 -24.95 2.59 -21.08
N GLY A 123 -25.31 1.56 -21.88
CA GLY A 123 -24.35 0.79 -22.68
C GLY A 123 -23.61 1.63 -23.73
N GLU A 124 -24.30 2.59 -24.38
CA GLU A 124 -23.66 3.51 -25.32
C GLU A 124 -22.67 4.45 -24.62
N ALA A 125 -23.06 5.00 -23.48
CA ALA A 125 -22.16 5.82 -22.66
C ALA A 125 -20.92 5.02 -22.21
N LEU A 126 -21.10 3.76 -21.78
CA LEU A 126 -19.98 2.87 -21.42
C LEU A 126 -19.06 2.57 -22.59
N ALA A 127 -19.57 2.38 -23.81
CA ALA A 127 -18.75 2.14 -24.99
C ALA A 127 -17.80 3.31 -25.25
N ILE A 128 -18.31 4.55 -25.19
CA ILE A 128 -17.51 5.77 -25.34
C ILE A 128 -16.45 5.87 -24.24
N LEU A 129 -16.84 5.58 -22.98
CA LEU A 129 -15.90 5.62 -21.84
C LEU A 129 -14.83 4.52 -21.92
N ARG A 130 -15.16 3.33 -22.47
CA ARG A 130 -14.19 2.26 -22.72
C ARG A 130 -13.14 2.66 -23.74
N ASP A 131 -13.52 3.35 -24.82
CA ASP A 131 -12.59 3.86 -25.82
C ASP A 131 -11.62 4.91 -25.24
N ALA A 132 -12.11 5.77 -24.34
CA ALA A 132 -11.31 6.81 -23.72
C ALA A 132 -10.36 6.28 -22.61
N ALA A 133 -10.77 5.26 -21.85
CA ALA A 133 -10.08 4.81 -20.63
C ALA A 133 -8.60 4.42 -20.81
N PRO A 134 -8.14 3.77 -21.90
CA PRO A 134 -6.73 3.40 -22.10
C PRO A 134 -5.74 4.57 -22.07
N HIS A 135 -6.22 5.79 -22.32
CA HIS A 135 -5.43 7.01 -22.35
C HIS A 135 -5.22 7.63 -20.96
N PHE A 136 -5.89 7.09 -19.91
CA PHE A 136 -5.86 7.61 -18.54
C PHE A 136 -5.39 6.55 -17.57
N LYS A 137 -4.25 6.81 -16.89
CA LYS A 137 -3.68 5.86 -15.94
C LYS A 137 -3.67 6.43 -14.51
N GLY A 138 -3.61 5.53 -13.56
CA GLY A 138 -3.46 5.90 -12.15
C GLY A 138 -4.68 6.67 -11.61
N LEU A 139 -4.45 7.68 -10.76
CA LEU A 139 -5.53 8.45 -10.11
C LEU A 139 -6.43 9.18 -11.11
N GLY A 140 -5.89 9.65 -12.23
CA GLY A 140 -6.67 10.33 -13.26
C GLY A 140 -7.71 9.43 -13.91
N GLY A 141 -7.45 8.13 -14.00
CA GLY A 141 -8.36 7.16 -14.62
C GLY A 141 -9.48 6.63 -13.70
N ILE A 142 -9.48 6.97 -12.40
CA ILE A 142 -10.54 6.51 -11.45
C ILE A 142 -11.93 7.03 -11.84
N LEU A 143 -12.01 8.12 -12.60
CA LEU A 143 -13.28 8.67 -13.06
C LEU A 143 -14.12 7.67 -13.86
N PHE A 144 -13.49 6.75 -14.63
CA PHE A 144 -14.23 5.76 -15.44
C PHE A 144 -14.97 4.73 -14.55
N PRO A 145 -14.32 4.02 -13.62
CA PRO A 145 -15.05 3.18 -12.69
C PRO A 145 -15.98 3.99 -11.76
N ASP A 146 -15.68 5.26 -11.46
CA ASP A 146 -16.59 6.11 -10.69
C ASP A 146 -17.91 6.36 -11.42
N TYR A 147 -17.92 6.50 -12.74
CA TYR A 147 -19.14 6.57 -13.53
C TYR A 147 -20.01 5.33 -13.32
N VAL A 148 -19.40 4.14 -13.33
CA VAL A 148 -20.09 2.88 -13.04
C VAL A 148 -20.61 2.85 -11.59
N GLU A 149 -19.82 3.34 -10.64
CA GLU A 149 -20.22 3.44 -9.22
C GLU A 149 -21.52 4.27 -9.05
N GLN A 150 -21.66 5.36 -9.82
CA GLN A 150 -22.76 6.31 -9.69
C GLN A 150 -24.02 5.85 -10.44
N TYR A 151 -23.86 5.30 -11.63
CA TYR A 151 -24.97 5.14 -12.58
C TYR A 151 -25.20 3.69 -13.01
N GLY A 152 -24.34 2.75 -12.59
CA GLY A 152 -24.34 1.38 -13.08
C GLY A 152 -25.08 0.34 -12.24
N LEU A 153 -25.58 0.70 -11.04
CA LEU A 153 -26.13 -0.32 -10.12
C LEU A 153 -27.35 -1.08 -10.67
N ALA A 154 -28.15 -0.44 -11.53
CA ALA A 154 -29.28 -1.07 -12.19
C ALA A 154 -28.90 -1.94 -13.39
N HIS A 155 -27.65 -1.88 -13.86
CA HIS A 155 -27.11 -2.50 -15.07
C HIS A 155 -25.96 -3.46 -14.71
N TRP A 156 -26.28 -4.53 -13.99
CA TRP A 156 -25.28 -5.41 -13.37
C TRP A 156 -24.26 -5.95 -14.37
N GLU A 157 -24.72 -6.60 -15.44
CA GLU A 157 -23.85 -7.31 -16.38
C GLU A 157 -22.89 -6.35 -17.08
N GLU A 158 -23.42 -5.27 -17.65
CA GLU A 158 -22.62 -4.24 -18.34
C GLU A 158 -21.62 -3.56 -17.39
N SER A 159 -22.04 -3.34 -16.15
CA SER A 159 -21.20 -2.70 -15.12
C SER A 159 -20.06 -3.60 -14.66
N ILE A 160 -20.29 -4.89 -14.46
CA ILE A 160 -19.25 -5.85 -14.08
C ILE A 160 -18.18 -5.95 -15.17
N GLU A 161 -18.59 -6.05 -16.44
CA GLU A 161 -17.65 -6.04 -17.58
C GLU A 161 -16.87 -4.71 -17.67
N ALA A 162 -17.54 -3.57 -17.41
CA ALA A 162 -16.90 -2.27 -17.44
C ALA A 162 -15.88 -2.12 -16.27
N LEU A 163 -16.20 -2.59 -15.07
CA LEU A 163 -15.30 -2.55 -13.92
C LEU A 163 -14.06 -3.44 -14.12
N GLU A 164 -14.23 -4.62 -14.73
CA GLU A 164 -13.16 -5.51 -15.13
C GLU A 164 -12.24 -4.85 -16.17
N TYR A 165 -12.82 -4.18 -17.16
CA TYR A 165 -12.06 -3.46 -18.18
C TYR A 165 -11.30 -2.25 -17.60
N PHE A 166 -12.00 -1.37 -16.87
CA PHE A 166 -11.41 -0.13 -16.37
C PHE A 166 -10.32 -0.35 -15.33
N THR A 167 -10.40 -1.44 -14.54
CA THR A 167 -9.37 -1.73 -13.53
C THR A 167 -8.00 -1.98 -14.15
N GLN A 168 -7.93 -2.37 -15.42
CA GLN A 168 -6.68 -2.63 -16.13
C GLN A 168 -5.87 -1.35 -16.40
N TYR A 169 -6.52 -0.20 -16.44
CA TYR A 169 -5.89 1.10 -16.68
C TYR A 169 -5.76 1.95 -15.42
N SER A 170 -6.62 1.71 -14.42
CA SER A 170 -6.64 2.43 -13.16
C SER A 170 -6.97 1.49 -11.99
N THR A 171 -8.05 1.76 -11.24
CA THR A 171 -8.56 0.85 -10.22
C THR A 171 -10.07 0.99 -10.04
N SER A 172 -10.77 -0.14 -10.03
CA SER A 172 -12.21 -0.23 -9.76
C SER A 172 -12.52 -0.57 -8.29
N GLU A 173 -11.53 -0.54 -7.38
CA GLU A 173 -11.66 -0.97 -5.99
C GLU A 173 -12.73 -0.23 -5.19
N PHE A 174 -13.01 1.03 -5.54
CA PHE A 174 -14.07 1.81 -4.91
C PHE A 174 -15.43 1.48 -5.51
N ALA A 175 -15.49 1.35 -6.84
CA ALA A 175 -16.72 1.19 -7.59
C ALA A 175 -17.40 -0.18 -7.41
N VAL A 176 -16.66 -1.23 -7.05
CA VAL A 176 -17.24 -2.55 -6.71
C VAL A 176 -17.99 -2.55 -5.37
N ARG A 177 -17.75 -1.56 -4.51
CA ARG A 177 -18.30 -1.57 -3.14
C ARG A 177 -19.80 -1.34 -3.06
N PRO A 178 -20.44 -0.45 -3.84
CA PRO A 178 -21.89 -0.38 -3.93
C PRO A 178 -22.53 -1.71 -4.39
N PHE A 179 -21.89 -2.46 -5.30
CA PHE A 179 -22.37 -3.77 -5.72
C PHE A 179 -22.29 -4.81 -4.58
N LEU A 180 -21.22 -4.76 -3.77
CA LEU A 180 -21.12 -5.56 -2.53
C LEU A 180 -22.20 -5.19 -1.51
N LEU A 181 -22.62 -3.93 -1.45
CA LEU A 181 -23.70 -3.49 -0.56
C LEU A 181 -25.07 -3.86 -1.09
N LEU A 182 -25.24 -3.90 -2.40
CA LEU A 182 -26.49 -4.24 -3.07
C LEU A 182 -26.78 -5.75 -2.99
N ASP A 183 -25.81 -6.57 -3.36
CA ASP A 183 -25.87 -8.04 -3.33
C ASP A 183 -24.48 -8.61 -3.04
N GLN A 184 -24.23 -8.85 -1.75
CA GLN A 184 -22.93 -9.33 -1.29
C GLN A 184 -22.59 -10.71 -1.87
N GLU A 185 -23.53 -11.63 -1.93
CA GLU A 185 -23.30 -13.00 -2.37
C GLU A 185 -22.94 -13.04 -3.86
N LYS A 186 -23.73 -12.37 -4.69
CA LYS A 186 -23.49 -12.25 -6.14
C LYS A 186 -22.15 -11.58 -6.42
N MET A 187 -21.81 -10.51 -5.67
CA MET A 187 -20.55 -9.80 -5.90
C MET A 187 -19.32 -10.59 -5.38
N ILE A 188 -19.40 -11.29 -4.25
CA ILE A 188 -18.35 -12.19 -3.78
C ILE A 188 -18.10 -13.31 -4.78
N ALA A 189 -19.14 -13.90 -5.35
CA ALA A 189 -19.00 -14.91 -6.40
C ALA A 189 -18.28 -14.35 -7.66
N GLN A 190 -18.58 -13.11 -8.03
CA GLN A 190 -17.88 -12.44 -9.14
C GLN A 190 -16.42 -12.14 -8.81
N LEU A 191 -16.13 -11.64 -7.60
CA LEU A 191 -14.76 -11.40 -7.14
C LEU A 191 -13.95 -12.72 -7.11
N LEU A 192 -14.57 -13.83 -6.73
CA LEU A 192 -13.94 -15.14 -6.76
C LEU A 192 -13.58 -15.58 -8.19
N LYS A 193 -14.45 -15.34 -9.18
CA LYS A 193 -14.13 -15.58 -10.60
C LYS A 193 -12.93 -14.75 -11.05
N TRP A 194 -12.85 -13.48 -10.65
CA TRP A 194 -11.75 -12.59 -11.01
C TRP A 194 -10.39 -12.99 -10.43
N THR A 195 -10.34 -13.87 -9.43
CA THR A 195 -9.06 -14.40 -8.95
C THR A 195 -8.32 -15.27 -9.98
N GLU A 196 -9.03 -15.79 -10.98
CA GLU A 196 -8.48 -16.65 -12.02
C GLU A 196 -8.24 -15.93 -13.36
N HIS A 197 -8.47 -14.60 -13.39
CA HIS A 197 -8.31 -13.80 -14.59
C HIS A 197 -6.82 -13.67 -14.97
N GLU A 198 -6.51 -13.67 -16.28
CA GLU A 198 -5.13 -13.54 -16.80
C GLU A 198 -4.45 -12.22 -16.37
N ASN A 199 -5.21 -11.12 -16.34
CA ASN A 199 -4.70 -9.80 -16.00
C ASN A 199 -4.56 -9.61 -14.48
N GLU A 200 -3.36 -9.26 -14.01
CA GLU A 200 -3.08 -9.06 -12.59
C GLU A 200 -3.89 -7.93 -11.93
N HIS A 201 -4.28 -6.90 -12.68
CA HIS A 201 -5.11 -5.81 -12.15
C HIS A 201 -6.51 -6.31 -11.78
N VAL A 202 -7.07 -7.24 -12.56
CA VAL A 202 -8.37 -7.87 -12.27
C VAL A 202 -8.25 -8.82 -11.07
N ARG A 203 -7.20 -9.66 -11.01
CA ARG A 203 -6.95 -10.50 -9.82
C ARG A 203 -6.73 -9.67 -8.57
N ARG A 204 -6.00 -8.56 -8.69
CA ARG A 204 -5.82 -7.61 -7.58
C ARG A 204 -7.14 -6.97 -7.16
N LEU A 205 -8.03 -6.59 -8.11
CA LEU A 205 -9.34 -6.04 -7.82
C LEU A 205 -10.17 -6.99 -6.95
N ALA A 206 -10.11 -8.30 -7.20
CA ALA A 206 -10.80 -9.31 -6.39
C ALA A 206 -10.45 -9.20 -4.90
N SER A 207 -9.18 -9.05 -4.59
CA SER A 207 -8.72 -8.85 -3.21
C SER A 207 -8.97 -7.43 -2.69
N GLU A 208 -8.58 -6.40 -3.44
CA GLU A 208 -8.61 -5.02 -2.94
C GLU A 208 -10.05 -4.50 -2.76
N GLY A 209 -10.95 -4.82 -3.71
CA GLY A 209 -12.37 -4.44 -3.64
C GLY A 209 -13.11 -5.05 -2.46
N SER A 210 -12.72 -6.27 -2.04
CA SER A 210 -13.32 -7.00 -0.92
C SER A 210 -12.74 -6.63 0.46
N ARG A 211 -11.73 -5.75 0.56
CA ARG A 211 -11.11 -5.40 1.83
C ARG A 211 -12.12 -4.84 2.83
N PRO A 212 -12.21 -5.39 4.07
CA PRO A 212 -13.13 -4.87 5.09
C PRO A 212 -12.83 -3.41 5.49
N ARG A 213 -11.57 -2.98 5.34
CA ARG A 213 -11.07 -1.65 5.76
C ARG A 213 -10.31 -0.95 4.64
N LEU A 214 -10.90 -0.95 3.44
CA LEU A 214 -10.29 -0.26 2.29
C LEU A 214 -10.16 1.25 2.59
N PRO A 215 -8.94 1.81 2.55
CA PRO A 215 -8.76 3.25 2.70
C PRO A 215 -9.54 4.01 1.62
N TRP A 216 -10.22 5.10 1.99
CA TRP A 216 -11.07 5.93 1.13
C TRP A 216 -12.32 5.25 0.53
N GLY A 217 -12.45 3.93 0.70
CA GLY A 217 -13.60 3.18 0.19
C GLY A 217 -14.82 3.27 1.10
N LYS A 218 -16.01 3.11 0.52
CA LYS A 218 -17.26 2.92 1.30
C LYS A 218 -17.09 1.73 2.24
N SER A 219 -17.58 1.85 3.46
CA SER A 219 -17.56 0.76 4.45
C SER A 219 -18.52 -0.36 4.02
N ILE A 220 -18.12 -1.61 4.22
CA ILE A 220 -18.98 -2.79 4.09
C ILE A 220 -19.17 -3.38 5.49
N PRO A 221 -20.22 -3.02 6.23
CA PRO A 221 -20.42 -3.44 7.61
C PRO A 221 -20.46 -4.96 7.78
N ALA A 222 -21.10 -5.67 6.85
CA ALA A 222 -21.19 -7.13 6.88
C ALA A 222 -19.80 -7.79 6.84
N LEU A 223 -18.90 -7.37 5.93
CA LEU A 223 -17.54 -7.90 5.84
C LEU A 223 -16.63 -7.47 7.01
N LYS A 224 -16.99 -6.40 7.73
CA LYS A 224 -16.31 -6.04 8.99
C LYS A 224 -16.74 -6.91 10.15
N SER A 225 -18.02 -7.30 10.18
CA SER A 225 -18.59 -8.17 11.20
C SER A 225 -18.21 -9.62 10.99
N ASP A 226 -18.29 -10.10 9.74
CA ASP A 226 -17.86 -11.43 9.33
C ASP A 226 -17.10 -11.36 7.99
N PRO A 227 -15.76 -11.43 8.02
CA PRO A 227 -14.95 -11.45 6.81
C PRO A 227 -14.81 -12.86 6.18
N SER A 228 -15.44 -13.89 6.73
CA SER A 228 -15.31 -15.28 6.23
C SER A 228 -15.62 -15.41 4.73
N PRO A 229 -16.59 -14.70 4.13
CA PRO A 229 -16.86 -14.79 2.69
C PRO A 229 -15.69 -14.34 1.80
N VAL A 230 -14.74 -13.57 2.35
CA VAL A 230 -13.56 -13.09 1.59
C VAL A 230 -12.43 -14.11 1.58
N LEU A 231 -12.40 -15.05 2.53
CA LEU A 231 -11.28 -16.01 2.67
C LEU A 231 -11.05 -16.84 1.41
N PRO A 232 -12.05 -17.41 0.71
CA PRO A 232 -11.82 -18.17 -0.52
C PRO A 232 -11.13 -17.35 -1.63
N ILE A 233 -11.43 -16.03 -1.72
CA ILE A 233 -10.75 -15.13 -2.65
C ILE A 233 -9.26 -15.05 -2.32
N LEU A 234 -8.94 -14.87 -1.04
CA LEU A 234 -7.55 -14.73 -0.57
C LEU A 234 -6.77 -16.03 -0.72
N GLU A 235 -7.40 -17.19 -0.44
CA GLU A 235 -6.79 -18.51 -0.59
C GLU A 235 -6.37 -18.77 -2.04
N LYS A 236 -7.20 -18.42 -3.02
CA LYS A 236 -6.86 -18.52 -4.45
C LYS A 236 -5.62 -17.68 -4.83
N LEU A 237 -5.40 -16.56 -4.13
CA LEU A 237 -4.32 -15.61 -4.42
C LEU A 237 -3.05 -15.85 -3.59
N MET A 238 -3.00 -16.89 -2.73
CA MET A 238 -1.85 -17.14 -1.83
C MET A 238 -0.54 -17.46 -2.55
N GLN A 239 -0.60 -17.92 -3.79
CA GLN A 239 0.56 -18.24 -4.60
C GLN A 239 0.63 -17.44 -5.90
N ASP A 240 -0.07 -16.31 -5.97
CA ASP A 240 -0.08 -15.46 -7.16
C ASP A 240 1.34 -14.98 -7.52
N GLU A 241 1.69 -15.07 -8.80
CA GLU A 241 3.01 -14.67 -9.30
C GLU A 241 3.25 -13.17 -9.21
N SER A 242 2.18 -12.37 -9.25
CA SER A 242 2.27 -10.91 -9.16
C SER A 242 2.48 -10.45 -7.71
N LEU A 243 3.56 -9.72 -7.49
CA LEU A 243 3.78 -9.04 -6.19
C LEU A 243 2.69 -8.01 -5.88
N TYR A 244 2.10 -7.40 -6.92
CA TYR A 244 1.02 -6.44 -6.79
C TYR A 244 -0.23 -7.09 -6.20
N VAL A 245 -0.60 -8.27 -6.68
CA VAL A 245 -1.70 -9.09 -6.15
C VAL A 245 -1.39 -9.55 -4.74
N ARG A 246 -0.19 -10.11 -4.51
CA ARG A 246 0.22 -10.57 -3.16
C ARG A 246 0.19 -9.46 -2.11
N LYS A 247 0.59 -8.23 -2.47
CA LYS A 247 0.49 -7.06 -1.59
C LYS A 247 -0.96 -6.79 -1.20
N SER A 248 -1.90 -6.88 -2.14
CA SER A 248 -3.32 -6.69 -1.88
C SER A 248 -3.88 -7.78 -0.96
N ALA A 249 -3.62 -9.05 -1.26
CA ALA A 249 -4.05 -10.18 -0.42
C ALA A 249 -3.52 -10.04 1.02
N ALA A 250 -2.24 -9.71 1.18
CA ALA A 250 -1.64 -9.47 2.49
C ALA A 250 -2.24 -8.27 3.23
N ASN A 251 -2.62 -7.20 2.51
CA ASN A 251 -3.30 -6.04 3.08
C ASN A 251 -4.71 -6.40 3.56
N ASN A 252 -5.43 -7.21 2.78
CA ASN A 252 -6.77 -7.68 3.13
C ASN A 252 -6.73 -8.55 4.40
N LEU A 253 -5.87 -9.58 4.43
CA LEU A 253 -5.63 -10.40 5.62
C LEU A 253 -5.23 -9.55 6.84
N ASN A 254 -4.39 -8.53 6.65
CA ASN A 254 -4.03 -7.61 7.74
C ASN A 254 -5.22 -6.75 8.20
N ASP A 255 -6.16 -6.41 7.34
CA ASP A 255 -7.40 -5.72 7.74
C ASP A 255 -8.29 -6.65 8.56
N ILE A 256 -8.41 -7.93 8.17
CA ILE A 256 -9.14 -8.99 8.89
C ILE A 256 -8.53 -9.20 10.27
N SER A 257 -7.20 -9.29 10.38
CA SER A 257 -6.49 -9.54 11.64
C SER A 257 -6.76 -8.51 12.75
N LYS A 258 -7.18 -7.29 12.38
CA LYS A 258 -7.45 -6.21 13.36
C LYS A 258 -8.66 -6.50 14.24
N THR A 259 -9.61 -7.28 13.76
CA THR A 259 -10.85 -7.65 14.47
C THR A 259 -11.05 -9.14 14.62
N HIS A 260 -10.48 -9.94 13.69
CA HIS A 260 -10.65 -11.40 13.65
C HIS A 260 -9.27 -12.08 13.53
N PRO A 261 -8.36 -11.92 14.53
CA PRO A 261 -7.01 -12.49 14.43
C PRO A 261 -7.01 -14.03 14.29
N HIS A 262 -8.01 -14.71 14.86
CA HIS A 262 -8.16 -16.16 14.76
C HIS A 262 -8.36 -16.65 13.31
N LEU A 263 -8.98 -15.86 12.44
CA LEU A 263 -9.11 -16.21 11.02
C LEU A 263 -7.77 -16.13 10.31
N LEU A 264 -6.95 -15.12 10.63
CA LEU A 264 -5.59 -15.05 10.10
C LEU A 264 -4.74 -16.24 10.58
N THR A 265 -4.91 -16.69 11.84
CA THR A 265 -4.22 -17.87 12.36
C THR A 265 -4.59 -19.11 11.55
N LYS A 266 -5.88 -19.35 11.28
CA LYS A 266 -6.31 -20.48 10.42
C LYS A 266 -5.68 -20.45 9.03
N VAL A 267 -5.64 -19.29 8.39
CA VAL A 267 -4.98 -19.13 7.09
C VAL A 267 -3.47 -19.39 7.19
N ALA A 268 -2.84 -18.94 8.27
CA ALA A 268 -1.41 -19.19 8.50
C ALA A 268 -1.11 -20.68 8.73
N ASP A 269 -1.91 -21.38 9.52
CA ASP A 269 -1.76 -22.82 9.79
C ASP A 269 -1.85 -23.65 8.49
N GLN A 270 -2.67 -23.20 7.54
CA GLN A 270 -2.85 -23.87 6.25
C GLN A 270 -1.74 -23.55 5.25
N TRP A 271 -1.24 -22.32 5.20
CA TRP A 271 -0.44 -21.82 4.09
C TRP A 271 1.01 -21.47 4.44
N TYR A 272 1.35 -21.20 5.72
CA TYR A 272 2.71 -20.87 6.11
C TYR A 272 3.62 -22.10 6.04
N GLY A 273 4.76 -21.97 5.39
CA GLY A 273 5.70 -23.08 5.15
C GLY A 273 5.39 -23.91 3.89
N THR A 274 4.35 -23.56 3.12
CA THR A 274 3.97 -24.35 1.92
C THR A 274 4.58 -23.81 0.64
N HIS A 275 4.77 -22.47 0.53
CA HIS A 275 5.32 -21.84 -0.65
C HIS A 275 5.93 -20.45 -0.30
N PRO A 276 7.05 -20.02 -0.93
CA PRO A 276 7.67 -18.73 -0.61
C PRO A 276 6.74 -17.52 -0.74
N TYR A 277 5.80 -17.54 -1.69
CA TYR A 277 4.83 -16.46 -1.87
C TYR A 277 3.79 -16.43 -0.75
N SER A 278 3.29 -17.59 -0.33
CA SER A 278 2.38 -17.71 0.82
C SER A 278 3.06 -17.22 2.09
N ASP A 279 4.32 -17.61 2.32
CA ASP A 279 5.10 -17.17 3.48
C ASP A 279 5.25 -15.65 3.51
N TRP A 280 5.52 -15.06 2.34
CA TRP A 280 5.62 -13.61 2.21
C TRP A 280 4.29 -12.92 2.53
N ILE A 281 3.16 -13.43 1.98
CA ILE A 281 1.82 -12.89 2.23
C ILE A 281 1.48 -12.97 3.72
N ILE A 282 1.65 -14.15 4.34
CA ILE A 282 1.36 -14.37 5.75
C ILE A 282 2.22 -13.43 6.63
N LYS A 283 3.53 -13.38 6.39
CA LYS A 283 4.41 -12.49 7.16
C LYS A 283 4.00 -11.01 7.03
N HIS A 284 3.62 -10.58 5.83
CA HIS A 284 3.16 -9.21 5.60
C HIS A 284 1.79 -8.94 6.24
N ALA A 285 0.88 -9.91 6.24
CA ALA A 285 -0.43 -9.84 6.91
C ALA A 285 -0.30 -9.69 8.44
N TYR A 286 0.64 -10.37 9.04
CA TYR A 286 0.89 -10.33 10.49
C TYR A 286 1.57 -9.06 10.99
N ARG A 287 1.96 -8.11 10.11
CA ARG A 287 2.73 -6.91 10.49
C ARG A 287 2.09 -6.06 11.59
N THR A 288 0.75 -6.04 11.69
CA THR A 288 0.05 -5.30 12.75
C THR A 288 0.14 -6.05 14.08
N LEU A 289 -0.04 -7.36 14.10
CA LEU A 289 0.09 -8.20 15.29
C LEU A 289 1.52 -8.20 15.81
N LEU A 290 2.51 -8.36 14.92
CA LEU A 290 3.93 -8.28 15.26
C LEU A 290 4.28 -6.93 15.91
N LYS A 291 3.78 -5.80 15.39
CA LYS A 291 3.98 -4.47 15.99
C LYS A 291 3.29 -4.30 17.35
N LYS A 292 2.25 -5.06 17.61
CA LYS A 292 1.58 -5.09 18.92
C LYS A 292 2.28 -6.00 19.93
N GLY A 293 3.33 -6.72 19.52
CA GLY A 293 4.01 -7.70 20.35
C GLY A 293 3.16 -8.94 20.65
N ASP A 294 2.25 -9.29 19.73
CA ASP A 294 1.39 -10.48 19.87
C ASP A 294 2.26 -11.75 19.97
N LYS A 295 2.14 -12.46 21.09
CA LYS A 295 3.01 -13.60 21.39
C LYS A 295 2.87 -14.73 20.39
N GLN A 296 1.64 -15.04 19.94
CA GLN A 296 1.41 -16.10 18.96
C GLN A 296 2.03 -15.74 17.62
N ALA A 297 1.87 -14.47 17.19
CA ALA A 297 2.51 -13.96 15.98
C ALA A 297 4.05 -14.02 16.07
N LEU A 298 4.63 -13.65 17.19
CA LEU A 298 6.09 -13.71 17.39
C LEU A 298 6.58 -15.17 17.33
N THR A 299 5.92 -16.08 18.02
CA THR A 299 6.27 -17.52 18.03
C THR A 299 6.17 -18.13 16.62
N LEU A 300 5.10 -17.82 15.87
CA LEU A 300 4.92 -18.31 14.48
C LEU A 300 6.13 -17.99 13.59
N PHE A 301 6.74 -16.82 13.78
CA PHE A 301 7.92 -16.40 12.99
C PHE A 301 9.25 -16.71 13.66
N GLY A 302 9.26 -17.52 14.73
CA GLY A 302 10.47 -17.97 15.42
C GLY A 302 11.16 -16.86 16.25
N TYR A 303 10.39 -15.89 16.75
CA TYR A 303 10.88 -14.93 17.75
C TYR A 303 10.53 -15.46 19.14
N GLU A 304 11.55 -15.76 19.91
CA GLU A 304 11.41 -16.17 21.31
C GLU A 304 11.34 -14.96 22.24
N SER A 305 11.13 -15.22 23.56
CA SER A 305 11.24 -14.18 24.60
C SER A 305 12.59 -13.45 24.51
N ALA A 306 12.56 -12.15 24.71
CA ALA A 306 13.77 -11.33 24.73
C ALA A 306 14.50 -11.31 26.09
N ASP A 307 14.19 -12.23 27.02
CA ASP A 307 14.80 -12.25 28.37
C ASP A 307 16.33 -12.32 28.32
N SER A 308 16.89 -13.05 27.34
CA SER A 308 18.32 -13.18 27.10
C SER A 308 18.95 -12.00 26.32
N ILE A 309 18.17 -10.96 26.03
CA ILE A 309 18.68 -9.75 25.38
C ILE A 309 18.76 -8.60 26.38
N GLN A 310 19.95 -8.06 26.49
CA GLN A 310 20.23 -6.87 27.28
C GLN A 310 20.38 -5.65 26.36
N LEU A 311 19.79 -4.53 26.76
CA LEU A 311 19.92 -3.24 26.09
C LEU A 311 20.95 -2.40 26.88
N HIS A 312 21.94 -1.85 26.17
CA HIS A 312 22.95 -0.98 26.74
C HIS A 312 22.99 0.37 26.03
N ASP A 313 23.37 1.41 26.78
CA ASP A 313 23.71 2.74 26.28
C ASP A 313 22.65 3.37 25.36
N LEU A 314 21.36 3.25 25.72
CA LEU A 314 20.30 3.96 24.99
C LEU A 314 20.46 5.47 25.22
N THR A 315 20.94 6.17 24.19
CA THR A 315 21.23 7.60 24.20
C THR A 315 20.63 8.30 23.00
N CYS A 316 20.44 9.61 23.08
CA CYS A 316 20.12 10.48 21.96
C CYS A 316 21.10 11.64 21.88
N GLN A 317 21.37 12.12 20.66
CA GLN A 317 22.29 13.23 20.40
C GLN A 317 21.86 14.50 21.17
N SER A 318 20.54 14.76 21.21
CA SER A 318 19.95 15.83 22.01
C SER A 318 18.63 15.36 22.61
N ARG A 319 18.40 15.64 23.88
CA ARG A 319 17.10 15.45 24.54
C ARG A 319 16.12 16.59 24.28
N ARG A 320 16.50 17.58 23.46
CA ARG A 320 15.67 18.72 23.08
C ARG A 320 15.81 18.96 21.60
N ILE A 321 14.69 18.87 20.85
CA ILE A 321 14.61 19.09 19.43
C ILE A 321 13.47 20.06 19.09
N THR A 322 13.60 20.78 17.99
CA THR A 322 12.55 21.69 17.48
C THR A 322 11.70 20.96 16.43
N ILE A 323 10.42 21.33 16.30
CA ILE A 323 9.57 20.83 15.20
C ILE A 323 10.25 21.16 13.88
N GLY A 324 10.41 20.16 13.01
CA GLY A 324 11.17 20.24 11.76
C GLY A 324 12.51 19.54 11.79
N GLU A 325 13.11 19.37 12.97
CA GLU A 325 14.36 18.65 13.17
C GLU A 325 14.17 17.13 13.26
N SER A 326 15.25 16.43 13.56
CA SER A 326 15.26 14.97 13.72
C SER A 326 15.88 14.57 15.04
N LEU A 327 15.32 13.54 15.68
CA LEU A 327 15.90 12.86 16.82
C LEU A 327 16.84 11.76 16.32
N GLU A 328 18.15 11.89 16.56
CA GLU A 328 19.09 10.79 16.37
C GLU A 328 19.32 10.09 17.72
N PHE A 329 19.27 8.76 17.71
CA PHE A 329 19.47 7.93 18.90
C PHE A 329 20.27 6.67 18.56
N SER A 330 21.00 6.16 19.56
CA SER A 330 21.80 4.95 19.44
C SER A 330 21.67 4.08 20.68
N PHE A 331 21.95 2.79 20.51
CA PHE A 331 21.97 1.78 21.57
C PHE A 331 22.74 0.55 21.11
N TYR A 332 23.08 -0.31 22.07
CA TYR A 332 23.63 -1.64 21.81
C TYR A 332 22.66 -2.71 22.33
N ILE A 333 22.65 -3.87 21.69
CA ILE A 333 22.02 -5.08 22.23
C ILE A 333 23.09 -6.14 22.42
N HIS A 334 23.02 -6.87 23.52
CA HIS A 334 23.84 -8.03 23.82
C HIS A 334 22.95 -9.26 24.01
N SER A 335 23.40 -10.45 23.56
CA SER A 335 22.63 -11.69 23.71
C SER A 335 23.45 -12.76 24.44
N ASP A 336 22.83 -13.42 25.40
CA ASP A 336 23.43 -14.55 26.13
C ASP A 336 23.29 -15.89 25.41
N ARG A 337 22.56 -15.94 24.30
CA ARG A 337 22.34 -17.12 23.45
C ARG A 337 22.15 -16.78 21.98
N ASP A 338 22.24 -17.79 21.11
CA ASP A 338 21.86 -17.66 19.72
C ASP A 338 20.34 -17.51 19.61
N GLN A 339 19.86 -16.46 18.93
CA GLN A 339 18.44 -16.29 18.70
C GLN A 339 18.12 -15.34 17.57
N LYS A 340 16.89 -15.45 17.07
CA LYS A 340 16.32 -14.52 16.11
C LYS A 340 15.71 -13.32 16.85
N VAL A 341 16.03 -12.12 16.42
CA VAL A 341 15.55 -10.89 17.02
C VAL A 341 14.84 -9.99 16.01
N ARG A 342 13.71 -9.45 16.43
CA ARG A 342 12.99 -8.38 15.77
C ARG A 342 13.16 -7.12 16.62
N ILE A 343 13.86 -6.14 16.07
CA ILE A 343 14.21 -4.89 16.76
C ILE A 343 13.33 -3.78 16.21
N GLU A 344 12.64 -3.10 17.08
CA GLU A 344 11.75 -1.98 16.79
C GLU A 344 12.01 -0.85 17.79
N TYR A 345 11.56 0.35 17.45
CA TYR A 345 11.43 1.44 18.40
C TYR A 345 10.03 2.03 18.35
N ALA A 346 9.59 2.58 19.44
CA ALA A 346 8.34 3.30 19.54
C ALA A 346 8.57 4.75 19.92
N ILE A 347 7.74 5.63 19.40
CA ILE A 347 7.62 7.01 19.87
C ILE A 347 6.20 7.22 20.38
N ASP A 348 6.10 7.64 21.66
CA ASP A 348 4.86 8.11 22.23
C ASP A 348 4.71 9.60 21.92
N TYR A 349 3.97 9.89 20.83
CA TYR A 349 3.74 11.25 20.34
C TYR A 349 2.71 11.99 21.18
N VAL A 350 3.03 13.21 21.59
CA VAL A 350 2.03 14.16 22.11
C VAL A 350 1.10 14.58 20.96
N LYS A 351 -0.19 14.69 21.25
CA LYS A 351 -1.24 15.15 20.33
C LYS A 351 -1.78 16.52 20.74
N ALA A 352 -2.59 17.15 19.90
CA ALA A 352 -3.12 18.51 20.08
C ALA A 352 -3.76 18.76 21.45
N ARG A 353 -4.37 17.73 22.07
CA ARG A 353 -5.04 17.81 23.37
C ARG A 353 -4.19 17.24 24.53
N GLY A 354 -2.86 17.11 24.33
CA GLY A 354 -1.95 16.54 25.32
C GLY A 354 -1.99 15.01 25.46
N GLN A 355 -2.92 14.33 24.80
CA GLN A 355 -2.95 12.86 24.80
C GLN A 355 -1.71 12.30 24.11
N ARG A 356 -1.27 11.13 24.52
CA ARG A 356 -0.15 10.41 23.87
C ARG A 356 -0.66 9.32 22.95
N HIS A 357 0.06 9.13 21.84
CA HIS A 357 -0.23 8.06 20.89
C HIS A 357 1.06 7.40 20.44
N GLN A 358 1.22 6.13 20.78
CA GLN A 358 2.38 5.35 20.43
C GLN A 358 2.37 4.95 18.95
N LYS A 359 3.53 5.06 18.31
CA LYS A 359 3.77 4.53 16.97
C LYS A 359 5.05 3.73 16.94
N VAL A 360 4.94 2.46 16.53
CA VAL A 360 6.04 1.50 16.44
C VAL A 360 6.64 1.50 15.04
N PHE A 361 7.98 1.50 14.97
CA PHE A 361 8.77 1.47 13.75
C PHE A 361 9.75 0.30 13.80
N LYS A 362 9.78 -0.50 12.72
CA LYS A 362 10.74 -1.60 12.61
C LYS A 362 12.13 -1.06 12.24
N ILE A 363 13.14 -1.51 12.99
CA ILE A 363 14.55 -1.27 12.70
C ILE A 363 15.06 -2.38 11.78
N THR A 364 15.01 -3.62 12.25
CA THR A 364 15.50 -4.80 11.51
C THR A 364 14.96 -6.11 12.08
N GLU A 365 15.15 -7.18 11.35
CA GLU A 365 15.03 -8.56 11.78
C GLU A 365 16.35 -9.25 11.46
N THR A 366 16.97 -9.89 12.43
CA THR A 366 18.30 -10.51 12.30
C THR A 366 18.50 -11.65 13.29
N ASN A 367 19.51 -12.45 13.06
CA ASN A 367 20.00 -13.38 14.07
C ASN A 367 21.13 -12.69 14.87
N ILE A 368 21.18 -12.96 16.15
CA ILE A 368 22.26 -12.57 17.06
C ILE A 368 22.84 -13.83 17.68
N ARG A 369 24.18 -13.89 17.74
CA ARG A 369 24.89 -15.03 18.31
C ARG A 369 25.05 -14.88 19.82
N LYS A 370 25.31 -15.98 20.49
CA LYS A 370 25.69 -15.98 21.90
C LYS A 370 26.90 -15.07 22.13
N ASN A 371 26.84 -14.23 23.15
CA ASN A 371 27.86 -13.24 23.54
C ASN A 371 28.17 -12.18 22.44
N GLU A 372 27.28 -12.02 21.46
CA GLU A 372 27.44 -10.97 20.45
C GLU A 372 26.80 -9.67 20.94
N THR A 373 27.51 -8.55 20.67
CA THR A 373 27.00 -7.19 20.90
C THR A 373 26.88 -6.48 19.54
N LYS A 374 25.70 -5.90 19.26
CA LYS A 374 25.42 -5.18 18.02
C LYS A 374 25.01 -3.72 18.27
N PRO A 375 25.67 -2.74 17.62
CA PRO A 375 25.26 -1.33 17.66
C PRO A 375 24.10 -1.04 16.71
N TYR A 376 23.25 -0.10 17.10
CA TYR A 376 22.19 0.45 16.25
C TYR A 376 22.13 1.97 16.42
N THR A 377 22.03 2.67 15.28
CA THR A 377 21.76 4.11 15.24
C THR A 377 20.58 4.35 14.31
N ARG A 378 19.67 5.24 14.70
CA ARG A 378 18.49 5.61 13.91
C ARG A 378 18.16 7.08 14.07
N THR A 379 17.53 7.62 13.02
CA THR A 379 17.07 9.00 12.99
C THR A 379 15.56 9.03 12.78
N GLN A 380 14.82 9.73 13.64
CA GLN A 380 13.39 9.95 13.54
C GLN A 380 13.10 11.41 13.26
N SER A 381 12.49 11.70 12.08
CA SER A 381 12.12 13.07 11.70
C SER A 381 10.85 13.54 12.41
N PHE A 382 10.90 14.79 12.89
CA PHE A 382 9.77 15.54 13.46
C PHE A 382 9.29 16.67 12.56
N LYS A 383 9.62 16.60 11.26
CA LYS A 383 9.10 17.51 10.24
C LYS A 383 7.59 17.31 10.07
N ASP A 384 6.85 18.41 10.08
CA ASP A 384 5.42 18.40 9.77
C ASP A 384 5.18 17.95 8.32
N LEU A 385 4.14 17.16 8.15
CA LEU A 385 3.66 16.66 6.87
C LEU A 385 2.19 17.05 6.72
N THR A 386 1.69 17.15 5.50
CA THR A 386 0.26 17.40 5.24
C THR A 386 -0.68 16.48 6.00
N THR A 387 -0.25 15.22 6.24
CA THR A 387 -1.03 14.18 6.93
C THR A 387 -0.67 14.01 8.40
N ARG A 388 0.32 14.74 8.93
CA ARG A 388 0.77 14.60 10.33
C ARG A 388 1.42 15.89 10.82
N LYS A 389 0.85 16.45 11.86
CA LYS A 389 1.45 17.54 12.64
C LYS A 389 2.10 16.99 13.91
N HIS A 390 3.22 17.58 14.30
CA HIS A 390 3.88 17.33 15.58
C HIS A 390 3.48 18.43 16.57
N TYR A 391 3.53 18.09 17.85
CA TYR A 391 3.12 18.99 18.91
C TYR A 391 4.23 19.07 19.96
N LYS A 392 4.38 20.24 20.57
CA LYS A 392 5.33 20.48 21.63
C LYS A 392 5.01 19.68 22.89
N GLY A 393 6.02 19.27 23.61
CA GLY A 393 5.85 18.52 24.86
C GLY A 393 6.90 17.42 25.03
N ILE A 394 6.76 16.64 26.10
CA ILE A 394 7.64 15.51 26.42
C ILE A 394 7.13 14.27 25.66
N HIS A 395 7.97 13.75 24.80
CA HIS A 395 7.80 12.50 24.06
C HIS A 395 8.67 11.40 24.70
N THR A 396 8.28 10.14 24.50
CA THR A 396 9.08 9.00 24.97
C THR A 396 9.53 8.17 23.76
N LEU A 397 10.82 7.87 23.70
CA LEU A 397 11.40 6.85 22.81
C LEU A 397 11.56 5.56 23.61
N SER A 398 11.08 4.45 23.05
CA SER A 398 11.26 3.11 23.63
C SER A 398 11.91 2.17 22.62
N VAL A 399 12.86 1.34 23.03
CA VAL A 399 13.42 0.25 22.22
C VAL A 399 12.67 -1.03 22.57
N ILE A 400 12.19 -1.72 21.52
CA ILE A 400 11.38 -2.94 21.62
C ILE A 400 12.12 -4.07 20.93
N ILE A 401 12.26 -5.21 21.61
CA ILE A 401 12.88 -6.42 21.08
C ILE A 401 11.91 -7.56 21.28
N ASN A 402 11.57 -8.26 20.19
CA ASN A 402 10.58 -9.35 20.15
C ASN A 402 9.28 -9.00 20.91
N GLY A 403 8.79 -7.75 20.72
CA GLY A 403 7.56 -7.26 21.32
C GLY A 403 7.70 -6.76 22.78
N GLU A 404 8.88 -6.87 23.41
CA GLU A 404 9.15 -6.44 24.78
C GLU A 404 9.91 -5.13 24.80
N VAL A 405 9.48 -4.17 25.62
CA VAL A 405 10.21 -2.91 25.86
C VAL A 405 11.45 -3.19 26.72
N LYS A 406 12.64 -2.94 26.16
CA LYS A 406 13.91 -3.16 26.85
C LYS A 406 14.49 -1.89 27.49
N GLY A 407 14.07 -0.73 27.05
CA GLY A 407 14.47 0.53 27.63
C GLY A 407 13.75 1.71 27.01
N SER A 408 13.70 2.82 27.73
CA SER A 408 13.03 4.04 27.28
C SER A 408 13.78 5.27 27.72
N LEU A 409 13.62 6.37 26.98
CA LEU A 409 14.09 7.70 27.36
C LEU A 409 13.09 8.77 26.94
N ASP A 410 12.98 9.82 27.74
CA ASP A 410 12.18 10.99 27.43
C ASP A 410 13.01 12.08 26.76
N PHE A 411 12.38 12.81 25.85
CA PHE A 411 12.95 13.95 25.15
C PHE A 411 11.88 15.02 24.93
N GLN A 412 12.29 16.26 24.82
CA GLN A 412 11.43 17.44 24.66
C GLN A 412 11.37 17.83 23.18
N VAL A 413 10.15 18.02 22.66
CA VAL A 413 9.89 18.70 21.37
C VAL A 413 9.44 20.13 21.69
N CYS A 414 10.11 21.14 21.07
CA CYS A 414 9.88 22.57 21.26
C CYS A 414 9.19 23.24 20.08
#